data_258ee88d2775adb220bd1c260e81acef
#
_entry.id   258ee88d2775adb220bd1c260e81acef
#
_cell.length_a   1.000
_cell.length_b   1.000
_cell.length_c   1.000
_cell.angle_alpha   90.00
_cell.angle_beta   90.00
_cell.angle_gamma   90.00
#
_symmetry.space_group_name_H-M   'P 1'
#
loop_
_entity.id
_entity.type
_entity.pdbx_description
1 polymer ?
#
loop_
_entity_poly.entity_id
_entity_poly.type
_entity_poly.pdbx_seq_one_letter_code
_entity_poly.pdbx_strand_id
1 'polypeptide(L)'
;APGTAQQRQEIKAAVKAGTLSVAALDSCARRMLQFVARTERITPRTYSENPDLKAHAIKSREAAEEGIVLLENHNQTLPLAKETRRVGMFGVSSYNFISVGTGSGNVKTPHTVNLLEGFANVGVETNADLAQTYQRIIRDTIAARAYDPLGYAAIPELTIDSAVIARSAQTDDVAIITIGRSCGEGADRLQQTVFQIILIVI
;
A
#
# COMPACT_ATOMS: atom_id res chain seq x y z
N ALA A 1 4.70 -23.56 8.01
CA ALA A 1 6.16 -23.51 7.91
C ALA A 1 6.66 -24.89 7.49
N PRO A 2 7.61 -24.99 6.56
CA PRO A 2 8.18 -26.27 6.17
C PRO A 2 8.92 -26.86 7.35
N GLY A 3 8.61 -28.12 7.72
CA GLY A 3 9.27 -28.80 8.81
C GLY A 3 10.75 -29.06 8.50
N THR A 4 11.63 -28.76 9.45
CA THR A 4 13.07 -29.05 9.34
C THR A 4 13.38 -30.50 9.72
N ALA A 5 14.55 -31.00 9.33
CA ALA A 5 15.02 -32.30 9.77
C ALA A 5 15.14 -32.38 11.30
N GLN A 6 15.57 -31.29 11.92
CA GLN A 6 15.68 -31.19 13.38
C GLN A 6 14.30 -31.29 14.05
N GLN A 7 13.29 -30.55 13.59
CA GLN A 7 11.92 -30.62 14.12
C GLN A 7 11.36 -32.05 14.04
N ARG A 8 11.63 -32.78 12.95
CA ARG A 8 11.20 -34.19 12.83
C ARG A 8 11.85 -35.09 13.88
N GLN A 9 13.13 -34.87 14.20
CA GLN A 9 13.83 -35.62 15.24
C GLN A 9 13.28 -35.29 16.63
N GLU A 10 13.04 -34.02 16.91
CA GLU A 10 12.46 -33.53 18.17
C GLU A 10 11.06 -34.12 18.41
N ILE A 11 10.20 -34.13 17.37
CA ILE A 11 8.87 -34.74 17.46
C ILE A 11 8.96 -36.24 17.76
N LYS A 12 9.86 -36.97 17.06
CA LYS A 12 10.06 -38.40 17.32
C LYS A 12 10.55 -38.67 18.75
N ALA A 13 11.47 -37.82 19.23
CA ALA A 13 11.97 -37.91 20.60
C ALA A 13 10.87 -37.65 21.63
N ALA A 14 10.07 -36.63 21.41
CA ALA A 14 8.94 -36.25 22.29
C ALA A 14 7.87 -37.35 22.36
N VAL A 15 7.54 -37.98 21.23
CA VAL A 15 6.64 -39.15 21.22
C VAL A 15 7.24 -40.33 21.99
N LYS A 16 8.52 -40.63 21.77
CA LYS A 16 9.22 -41.70 22.47
C LYS A 16 9.30 -41.47 23.99
N ALA A 17 9.46 -40.20 24.39
CA ALA A 17 9.48 -39.79 25.79
C ALA A 17 8.08 -39.69 26.43
N GLY A 18 7.00 -39.85 25.67
CA GLY A 18 5.62 -39.70 26.14
C GLY A 18 5.16 -38.26 26.40
N THR A 19 5.98 -37.28 26.07
CA THR A 19 5.63 -35.82 26.22
C THR A 19 4.77 -35.30 25.11
N LEU A 20 4.67 -36.02 23.99
CA LEU A 20 3.77 -35.74 22.89
C LEU A 20 2.96 -37.00 22.54
N SER A 21 1.63 -36.90 22.59
CA SER A 21 0.76 -38.03 22.27
C SER A 21 0.66 -38.27 20.75
N VAL A 22 0.58 -39.53 20.34
CA VAL A 22 0.32 -39.93 18.95
C VAL A 22 -1.03 -39.34 18.47
N ALA A 23 -2.03 -39.31 19.35
CA ALA A 23 -3.35 -38.76 19.03
C ALA A 23 -3.29 -37.26 18.63
N ALA A 24 -2.38 -36.49 19.23
CA ALA A 24 -2.16 -35.10 18.83
C ALA A 24 -1.58 -35.01 17.41
N LEU A 25 -0.60 -35.87 17.06
CA LEU A 25 -0.05 -35.96 15.71
C LEU A 25 -1.11 -36.38 14.68
N ASP A 26 -1.91 -37.39 15.01
CA ASP A 26 -3.01 -37.85 14.13
C ASP A 26 -4.02 -36.75 13.90
N SER A 27 -4.34 -35.96 14.92
CA SER A 27 -5.24 -34.80 14.78
C SER A 27 -4.69 -33.74 13.83
N CYS A 28 -3.39 -33.45 13.93
CA CYS A 28 -2.71 -32.50 13.01
C CYS A 28 -2.69 -33.06 11.57
N ALA A 29 -2.30 -34.35 11.42
CA ALA A 29 -2.28 -35.01 10.12
C ALA A 29 -3.66 -35.03 9.46
N ARG A 30 -4.70 -35.33 10.23
CA ARG A 30 -6.09 -35.35 9.75
C ARG A 30 -6.53 -33.95 9.25
N ARG A 31 -6.21 -32.88 9.97
CA ARG A 31 -6.53 -31.52 9.53
C ARG A 31 -5.83 -31.17 8.21
N MET A 32 -4.55 -31.54 8.08
CA MET A 32 -3.81 -31.33 6.84
C MET A 32 -4.40 -32.14 5.69
N LEU A 33 -4.74 -33.40 5.90
CA LEU A 33 -5.40 -34.23 4.87
C LEU A 33 -6.77 -33.67 4.47
N GLN A 34 -7.57 -33.21 5.44
CA GLN A 34 -8.84 -32.56 5.18
C GLN A 34 -8.66 -31.28 4.36
N PHE A 35 -7.63 -30.49 4.65
CA PHE A 35 -7.29 -29.30 3.87
C PHE A 35 -6.90 -29.69 2.43
N VAL A 36 -5.99 -30.64 2.28
CA VAL A 36 -5.55 -31.14 0.95
C VAL A 36 -6.72 -31.68 0.15
N ALA A 37 -7.62 -32.42 0.78
CA ALA A 37 -8.82 -32.98 0.12
C ALA A 37 -9.76 -31.91 -0.45
N ARG A 38 -9.68 -30.68 0.06
CA ARG A 38 -10.46 -29.51 -0.44
C ARG A 38 -9.72 -28.71 -1.52
N THR A 39 -8.47 -29.02 -1.79
CA THR A 39 -7.72 -28.37 -2.85
C THR A 39 -8.15 -28.84 -4.22
N GLU A 40 -7.85 -28.05 -5.23
CA GLU A 40 -8.18 -28.35 -6.63
C GLU A 40 -7.47 -29.60 -7.18
N ARG A 41 -6.42 -30.06 -6.53
CA ARG A 41 -5.75 -31.34 -6.87
C ARG A 41 -6.66 -32.54 -6.71
N ILE A 42 -7.54 -32.53 -5.69
CA ILE A 42 -8.47 -33.63 -5.39
C ILE A 42 -9.86 -33.32 -5.94
N THR A 43 -10.27 -32.04 -5.88
CA THR A 43 -11.55 -31.57 -6.40
C THR A 43 -11.28 -30.54 -7.49
N PRO A 44 -11.06 -30.96 -8.74
CA PRO A 44 -10.74 -30.07 -9.84
C PRO A 44 -11.80 -28.99 -10.03
N ARG A 45 -11.38 -27.76 -10.22
CA ARG A 45 -12.23 -26.63 -10.58
C ARG A 45 -11.75 -26.05 -11.90
N THR A 46 -12.70 -25.57 -12.68
CA THR A 46 -12.37 -24.82 -13.88
C THR A 46 -11.96 -23.40 -13.46
N TYR A 47 -10.80 -22.99 -13.87
CA TYR A 47 -10.29 -21.63 -13.67
C TYR A 47 -9.67 -21.12 -14.96
N SER A 48 -9.55 -19.81 -15.08
CA SER A 48 -8.88 -19.15 -16.22
C SER A 48 -7.48 -18.68 -15.80
N GLU A 49 -6.50 -18.96 -16.64
CA GLU A 49 -5.16 -18.38 -16.52
C GLU A 49 -5.11 -16.95 -17.08
N ASN A 50 -6.20 -16.50 -17.72
CA ASN A 50 -6.34 -15.15 -18.26
C ASN A 50 -7.47 -14.41 -17.51
N PRO A 51 -7.21 -13.89 -16.30
CA PRO A 51 -8.21 -13.15 -15.54
C PRO A 51 -8.54 -11.82 -16.24
N ASP A 52 -9.77 -11.35 -16.08
CA ASP A 52 -10.18 -10.01 -16.53
C ASP A 52 -9.59 -8.94 -15.58
N LEU A 53 -8.37 -8.49 -15.90
CA LEU A 53 -7.68 -7.48 -15.09
C LEU A 53 -8.40 -6.13 -15.06
N LYS A 54 -9.21 -5.79 -16.07
CA LYS A 54 -10.01 -4.56 -16.08
C LYS A 54 -11.13 -4.64 -15.07
N ALA A 55 -11.85 -5.76 -15.04
CA ALA A 55 -12.87 -5.98 -14.02
C ALA A 55 -12.28 -6.01 -12.61
N HIS A 56 -11.09 -6.60 -12.43
CA HIS A 56 -10.39 -6.60 -11.15
C HIS A 56 -9.99 -5.19 -10.70
N ALA A 57 -9.52 -4.33 -11.61
CA ALA A 57 -9.19 -2.93 -11.30
C ALA A 57 -10.42 -2.15 -10.84
N ILE A 58 -11.59 -2.38 -11.44
CA ILE A 58 -12.86 -1.78 -10.99
C ILE A 58 -13.18 -2.22 -9.55
N LYS A 59 -13.07 -3.53 -9.26
CA LYS A 59 -13.31 -4.04 -7.90
C LYS A 59 -12.31 -3.53 -6.87
N SER A 60 -11.04 -3.36 -7.26
CA SER A 60 -10.02 -2.74 -6.41
C SER A 60 -10.38 -1.28 -6.08
N ARG A 61 -10.88 -0.53 -7.06
CA ARG A 61 -11.34 0.84 -6.86
C ARG A 61 -12.55 0.91 -5.94
N GLU A 62 -13.58 0.11 -6.18
CA GLU A 62 -14.78 0.03 -5.32
C GLU A 62 -14.39 -0.26 -3.86
N ALA A 63 -13.49 -1.22 -3.63
CA ALA A 63 -13.00 -1.55 -2.29
C ALA A 63 -12.22 -0.39 -1.64
N ALA A 64 -11.43 0.35 -2.41
CA ALA A 64 -10.72 1.52 -1.92
C ALA A 64 -11.69 2.66 -1.57
N GLU A 65 -12.69 2.91 -2.40
CA GLU A 65 -13.73 3.93 -2.16
C GLU A 65 -14.50 3.64 -0.86
N GLU A 66 -14.86 2.38 -0.60
CA GLU A 66 -15.51 1.96 0.65
C GLU A 66 -14.57 1.96 1.87
N GLY A 67 -13.26 1.82 1.63
CA GLY A 67 -12.24 1.82 2.68
C GLY A 67 -11.77 3.20 3.13
N ILE A 68 -12.10 4.26 2.38
CA ILE A 68 -11.73 5.63 2.74
C ILE A 68 -12.61 6.12 3.90
N VAL A 69 -11.96 6.65 4.94
CA VAL A 69 -12.64 7.20 6.11
C VAL A 69 -12.47 8.71 6.15
N LEU A 70 -13.57 9.43 6.14
CA LEU A 70 -13.59 10.87 6.37
C LEU A 70 -13.50 11.14 7.87
N LEU A 71 -12.36 11.64 8.34
CA LEU A 71 -12.13 11.91 9.77
C LEU A 71 -12.77 13.21 10.21
N GLU A 72 -12.64 14.26 9.40
CA GLU A 72 -13.20 15.59 9.65
C GLU A 72 -13.57 16.27 8.35
N ASN A 73 -14.57 17.16 8.40
CA ASN A 73 -14.98 17.97 7.25
C ASN A 73 -15.50 19.34 7.74
N HIS A 74 -14.57 20.22 8.03
CA HIS A 74 -14.90 21.58 8.45
C HIS A 74 -15.37 22.41 7.28
N ASN A 75 -16.33 23.31 7.50
CA ASN A 75 -16.89 24.23 6.51
C ASN A 75 -17.36 23.56 5.21
N GLN A 76 -17.70 22.27 5.24
CA GLN A 76 -18.11 21.52 4.05
C GLN A 76 -17.05 21.56 2.92
N THR A 77 -15.78 21.50 3.30
CA THR A 77 -14.64 21.49 2.36
C THR A 77 -14.74 20.36 1.35
N LEU A 78 -15.28 19.22 1.75
CA LEU A 78 -15.54 18.07 0.88
C LEU A 78 -17.05 17.85 0.70
N PRO A 79 -17.49 17.47 -0.51
CA PRO A 79 -16.69 17.34 -1.74
C PRO A 79 -16.13 18.70 -2.20
N LEU A 80 -15.00 18.69 -2.91
CA LEU A 80 -14.45 19.91 -3.49
C LEU A 80 -15.49 20.62 -4.34
N ALA A 81 -15.46 21.96 -4.33
CA ALA A 81 -16.36 22.77 -5.14
C ALA A 81 -16.22 22.43 -6.63
N LYS A 82 -17.31 22.44 -7.38
CA LYS A 82 -17.30 22.15 -8.83
C LYS A 82 -16.47 23.17 -9.63
N GLU A 83 -16.26 24.32 -9.07
CA GLU A 83 -15.48 25.42 -9.60
C GLU A 83 -13.98 25.25 -9.41
N THR A 84 -13.55 24.30 -8.57
CA THR A 84 -12.13 23.98 -8.36
C THR A 84 -11.47 23.63 -9.70
N ARG A 85 -10.50 24.43 -10.10
CA ARG A 85 -9.78 24.29 -11.38
C ARG A 85 -8.37 23.79 -11.19
N ARG A 86 -7.71 24.20 -10.11
CA ARG A 86 -6.32 23.87 -9.85
C ARG A 86 -6.09 23.52 -8.40
N VAL A 87 -5.29 22.46 -8.19
CA VAL A 87 -4.89 22.00 -6.86
C VAL A 87 -3.37 22.02 -6.69
N GLY A 88 -2.92 22.55 -5.56
CA GLY A 88 -1.54 22.44 -5.09
C GLY A 88 -1.38 21.18 -4.24
N MET A 89 -0.55 20.24 -4.66
CA MET A 89 -0.34 19.01 -3.92
C MET A 89 1.00 19.01 -3.19
N PHE A 90 0.97 18.70 -1.92
CA PHE A 90 2.13 18.64 -1.03
C PHE A 90 2.25 17.23 -0.41
N GLY A 91 3.47 16.86 -0.09
CA GLY A 91 3.80 15.54 0.44
C GLY A 91 4.23 14.55 -0.65
N VAL A 92 5.24 13.75 -0.31
CA VAL A 92 5.83 12.77 -1.22
C VAL A 92 4.78 11.78 -1.74
N SER A 93 3.83 11.39 -0.88
CA SER A 93 2.78 10.43 -1.25
C SER A 93 1.80 10.94 -2.30
N SER A 94 1.72 12.26 -2.56
CA SER A 94 0.94 12.80 -3.68
C SER A 94 1.50 12.37 -5.04
N TYR A 95 2.81 12.18 -5.12
CA TYR A 95 3.56 11.93 -6.35
C TYR A 95 4.16 10.52 -6.42
N ASN A 96 4.50 9.96 -5.28
CA ASN A 96 4.95 8.58 -5.11
C ASN A 96 3.92 7.81 -4.28
N PHE A 97 2.81 7.48 -4.92
CA PHE A 97 1.65 6.89 -4.27
C PHE A 97 1.96 5.47 -3.79
N ILE A 98 1.62 5.17 -2.54
CA ILE A 98 1.82 3.84 -1.94
C ILE A 98 0.60 2.99 -2.29
N SER A 99 0.72 2.20 -3.34
CA SER A 99 -0.37 1.35 -3.87
C SER A 99 -0.25 -0.11 -3.47
N VAL A 100 0.88 -0.52 -2.90
CA VAL A 100 1.18 -1.90 -2.53
C VAL A 100 1.85 -1.95 -1.17
N GLY A 101 1.90 -3.14 -0.57
CA GLY A 101 2.64 -3.37 0.68
C GLY A 101 4.15 -3.47 0.45
N THR A 102 4.88 -3.69 1.54
CA THR A 102 6.32 -4.00 1.54
C THR A 102 6.54 -5.50 1.74
N GLY A 103 7.75 -5.98 1.51
CA GLY A 103 8.05 -7.40 1.64
C GLY A 103 7.27 -8.26 0.65
N SER A 104 6.60 -9.29 1.15
CA SER A 104 5.74 -10.17 0.33
C SER A 104 4.51 -9.47 -0.24
N GLY A 105 4.12 -8.33 0.32
CA GLY A 105 3.06 -7.46 -0.20
C GLY A 105 3.50 -6.53 -1.33
N ASN A 106 4.79 -6.49 -1.69
CA ASN A 106 5.32 -5.67 -2.78
C ASN A 106 5.06 -6.33 -4.15
N VAL A 107 3.82 -6.34 -4.57
CA VAL A 107 3.40 -6.91 -5.85
C VAL A 107 3.61 -5.92 -7.00
N LYS A 108 3.98 -6.44 -8.16
CA LYS A 108 4.08 -5.62 -9.38
C LYS A 108 2.69 -5.41 -9.96
N THR A 109 2.20 -4.18 -9.91
CA THR A 109 0.98 -3.78 -10.58
C THR A 109 1.29 -3.29 -11.99
N PRO A 110 0.46 -3.59 -12.99
CA PRO A 110 0.68 -3.10 -14.36
C PRO A 110 0.53 -1.58 -14.45
N HIS A 111 -0.32 -1.00 -13.62
CA HIS A 111 -0.60 0.43 -13.56
C HIS A 111 -1.12 0.82 -12.16
N THR A 112 -0.76 2.01 -11.72
CA THR A 112 -1.26 2.62 -10.48
C THR A 112 -1.67 4.05 -10.78
N VAL A 113 -2.94 4.37 -10.56
CA VAL A 113 -3.44 5.75 -10.65
C VAL A 113 -2.98 6.51 -9.40
N ASN A 114 -2.09 7.47 -9.56
CA ASN A 114 -1.69 8.39 -8.50
C ASN A 114 -2.59 9.64 -8.49
N LEU A 115 -2.36 10.57 -7.55
CA LEU A 115 -3.20 11.77 -7.44
C LEU A 115 -3.10 12.68 -8.67
N LEU A 116 -1.92 12.78 -9.31
CA LEU A 116 -1.78 13.58 -10.54
C LEU A 116 -2.71 13.07 -11.64
N GLU A 117 -2.67 11.78 -11.88
CA GLU A 117 -3.51 11.14 -12.88
C GLU A 117 -4.99 11.16 -12.46
N GLY A 118 -5.28 10.96 -11.18
CA GLY A 118 -6.64 11.03 -10.65
C GLY A 118 -7.30 12.39 -10.90
N PHE A 119 -6.59 13.49 -10.62
CA PHE A 119 -7.09 14.85 -10.91
C PHE A 119 -7.20 15.13 -12.41
N ALA A 120 -6.22 14.71 -13.19
CA ALA A 120 -6.28 14.84 -14.66
C ALA A 120 -7.49 14.11 -15.24
N ASN A 121 -7.83 12.93 -14.74
CA ASN A 121 -8.98 12.14 -15.19
C ASN A 121 -10.33 12.81 -14.94
N VAL A 122 -10.40 13.75 -13.97
CA VAL A 122 -11.62 14.52 -13.66
C VAL A 122 -11.53 15.98 -14.16
N GLY A 123 -10.50 16.33 -14.92
CA GLY A 123 -10.33 17.64 -15.53
C GLY A 123 -9.90 18.76 -14.57
N VAL A 124 -9.30 18.40 -13.43
CA VAL A 124 -8.73 19.36 -12.48
C VAL A 124 -7.22 19.44 -12.71
N GLU A 125 -6.71 20.66 -12.90
CA GLU A 125 -5.28 20.91 -13.08
C GLU A 125 -4.52 20.75 -11.77
N THR A 126 -3.27 20.31 -11.86
CA THR A 126 -2.35 20.28 -10.74
C THR A 126 -1.23 21.28 -10.93
N ASN A 127 -0.71 21.82 -9.84
CA ASN A 127 0.39 22.78 -9.88
C ASN A 127 1.65 22.15 -10.46
N ALA A 128 2.04 22.58 -11.66
CA ALA A 128 3.16 22.00 -12.41
C ALA A 128 4.51 22.21 -11.74
N ASP A 129 4.73 23.36 -11.09
CA ASP A 129 6.00 23.67 -10.40
C ASP A 129 6.21 22.74 -9.20
N LEU A 130 5.15 22.51 -8.41
CA LEU A 130 5.15 21.54 -7.32
C LEU A 130 5.40 20.15 -7.86
N ALA A 131 4.68 19.73 -8.91
CA ALA A 131 4.83 18.41 -9.52
C ALA A 131 6.27 18.17 -10.00
N GLN A 132 6.86 19.11 -10.73
CA GLN A 132 8.26 19.01 -11.19
C GLN A 132 9.25 18.93 -10.02
N THR A 133 9.04 19.74 -8.99
CA THR A 133 9.92 19.77 -7.81
C THR A 133 9.91 18.40 -7.11
N TYR A 134 8.73 17.89 -6.78
CA TYR A 134 8.61 16.60 -6.10
C TYR A 134 9.11 15.44 -6.96
N GLN A 135 8.69 15.36 -8.22
CA GLN A 135 9.09 14.28 -9.13
C GLN A 135 10.60 14.23 -9.36
N ARG A 136 11.26 15.40 -9.47
CA ARG A 136 12.72 15.48 -9.61
C ARG A 136 13.39 14.89 -8.37
N ILE A 137 13.03 15.35 -7.17
CA ILE A 137 13.66 14.91 -5.93
C ILE A 137 13.37 13.43 -5.66
N ILE A 138 12.15 12.97 -5.92
CA ILE A 138 11.79 11.54 -5.79
C ILE A 138 12.67 10.70 -6.71
N ARG A 139 12.77 11.06 -7.99
CA ARG A 139 13.60 10.36 -8.97
C ARG A 139 15.07 10.34 -8.54
N ASP A 140 15.62 11.48 -8.13
CA ASP A 140 17.01 11.60 -7.73
C ASP A 140 17.29 10.79 -6.44
N THR A 141 16.34 10.77 -5.50
CA THR A 141 16.41 9.94 -4.29
C THR A 141 16.40 8.46 -4.62
N ILE A 142 15.53 8.03 -5.54
CA ILE A 142 15.46 6.61 -5.96
C ILE A 142 16.76 6.22 -6.68
N ALA A 143 17.27 7.07 -7.56
CA ALA A 143 18.50 6.81 -8.30
C ALA A 143 19.75 6.69 -7.40
N ALA A 144 19.79 7.43 -6.30
CA ALA A 144 20.88 7.40 -5.33
C ALA A 144 20.84 6.21 -4.36
N ARG A 145 19.77 5.40 -4.38
CA ARG A 145 19.59 4.29 -3.44
C ARG A 145 20.33 3.04 -3.84
N ALA A 146 20.74 2.29 -2.81
CA ALA A 146 21.08 0.88 -3.00
C ALA A 146 19.84 0.07 -3.47
N TYR A 147 20.09 -1.07 -4.09
CA TYR A 147 19.03 -2.00 -4.52
C TYR A 147 18.12 -2.40 -3.35
N ASP A 148 16.83 -2.08 -3.47
CA ASP A 148 15.80 -2.36 -2.47
C ASP A 148 14.66 -3.19 -3.09
N PRO A 149 14.84 -4.51 -3.24
CA PRO A 149 13.86 -5.37 -3.90
C PRO A 149 12.57 -5.56 -3.10
N LEU A 150 12.61 -5.28 -1.81
CA LEU A 150 11.48 -5.46 -0.90
C LEU A 150 10.69 -4.18 -0.63
N GLY A 151 11.17 -3.03 -1.12
CA GLY A 151 10.47 -1.76 -1.03
C GLY A 151 10.43 -1.15 0.37
N TYR A 152 11.40 -1.46 1.24
CA TYR A 152 11.43 -0.94 2.61
C TYR A 152 11.93 0.51 2.71
N ALA A 153 12.69 0.97 1.73
CA ALA A 153 13.27 2.30 1.78
C ALA A 153 12.22 3.38 1.49
N ALA A 154 11.69 4.01 2.53
CA ALA A 154 10.80 5.15 2.39
C ALA A 154 11.51 6.37 1.80
N ILE A 155 10.83 7.15 0.98
CA ILE A 155 11.31 8.48 0.57
C ILE A 155 10.94 9.45 1.70
N PRO A 156 11.92 10.16 2.29
CA PRO A 156 11.62 11.11 3.36
C PRO A 156 10.78 12.28 2.82
N GLU A 157 9.95 12.86 3.68
CA GLU A 157 9.22 14.08 3.34
C GLU A 157 10.19 15.23 3.06
N LEU A 158 9.78 16.09 2.14
CA LEU A 158 10.61 17.18 1.65
C LEU A 158 10.28 18.49 2.36
N THR A 159 11.31 19.26 2.68
CA THR A 159 11.12 20.65 3.04
C THR A 159 10.94 21.46 1.76
N ILE A 160 9.78 22.08 1.60
CA ILE A 160 9.45 22.91 0.44
C ILE A 160 9.77 24.37 0.78
N ASP A 161 10.41 25.05 -0.16
CA ASP A 161 10.75 26.47 -0.02
C ASP A 161 9.46 27.32 0.18
N SER A 162 9.52 28.24 1.14
CA SER A 162 8.38 29.10 1.49
C SER A 162 7.91 29.95 0.30
N ALA A 163 8.80 30.33 -0.63
CA ALA A 163 8.42 31.04 -1.83
C ALA A 163 7.60 30.18 -2.80
N VAL A 164 7.85 28.86 -2.84
CA VAL A 164 7.02 27.91 -3.62
C VAL A 164 5.64 27.80 -3.00
N ILE A 165 5.56 27.70 -1.67
CA ILE A 165 4.29 27.64 -0.94
C ILE A 165 3.48 28.94 -1.18
N ALA A 166 4.12 30.10 -1.07
CA ALA A 166 3.46 31.39 -1.29
C ALA A 166 2.94 31.55 -2.72
N ARG A 167 3.66 31.04 -3.72
CA ARG A 167 3.16 31.05 -5.12
C ARG A 167 1.97 30.11 -5.29
N SER A 168 2.04 28.92 -4.74
CA SER A 168 0.93 27.95 -4.77
C SER A 168 -0.33 28.56 -4.13
N ALA A 169 -0.20 29.22 -2.98
CA ALA A 169 -1.33 29.90 -2.32
C ALA A 169 -1.97 31.04 -3.13
N GLN A 170 -1.27 31.59 -4.12
CA GLN A 170 -1.79 32.62 -5.02
C GLN A 170 -2.44 32.07 -6.29
N THR A 171 -2.10 30.85 -6.69
CA THR A 171 -2.48 30.30 -7.98
C THR A 171 -3.39 29.08 -7.91
N ASP A 172 -3.43 28.40 -6.77
CA ASP A 172 -4.17 27.17 -6.59
C ASP A 172 -5.42 27.41 -5.74
N ASP A 173 -6.53 26.80 -6.11
CA ASP A 173 -7.82 26.96 -5.44
C ASP A 173 -7.83 26.20 -4.10
N VAL A 174 -7.10 25.08 -4.03
CA VAL A 174 -7.08 24.16 -2.90
C VAL A 174 -5.68 23.59 -2.72
N ALA A 175 -5.22 23.46 -1.48
CA ALA A 175 -4.04 22.72 -1.13
C ALA A 175 -4.40 21.32 -0.60
N ILE A 176 -3.74 20.31 -1.12
CA ILE A 176 -3.87 18.91 -0.68
C ILE A 176 -2.55 18.46 -0.10
N ILE A 177 -2.57 18.02 1.14
CA ILE A 177 -1.38 17.51 1.83
C ILE A 177 -1.54 16.01 2.04
N THR A 178 -0.60 15.23 1.52
CA THR A 178 -0.57 13.79 1.75
C THR A 178 0.55 13.42 2.70
N ILE A 179 0.24 12.57 3.66
CA ILE A 179 1.22 12.01 4.58
C ILE A 179 1.20 10.49 4.42
N GLY A 180 2.27 9.94 3.86
CA GLY A 180 2.42 8.51 3.67
C GLY A 180 3.30 7.89 4.75
N ARG A 181 2.86 6.76 5.29
CA ARG A 181 3.63 5.93 6.21
C ARG A 181 3.47 4.48 5.83
N SER A 182 4.57 3.77 5.74
CA SER A 182 4.55 2.33 5.49
C SER A 182 5.27 1.58 6.61
N CYS A 183 4.83 0.39 6.90
CA CYS A 183 5.57 -0.61 7.68
C CYS A 183 5.35 -1.97 7.01
N GLY A 184 6.21 -2.93 7.28
CA GLY A 184 6.12 -4.22 6.64
C GLY A 184 6.92 -5.30 7.35
N GLU A 185 7.10 -6.45 6.70
CA GLU A 185 7.83 -7.57 7.24
C GLU A 185 9.22 -7.18 7.71
N GLY A 186 9.59 -7.56 8.92
CA GLY A 186 10.92 -7.34 9.49
C GLY A 186 11.23 -5.92 9.97
N ALA A 187 10.31 -4.97 9.83
CA ALA A 187 10.46 -3.61 10.32
C ALA A 187 9.17 -3.09 10.96
N ASP A 188 9.26 -2.66 12.21
CA ASP A 188 8.16 -2.00 12.90
C ASP A 188 8.36 -0.50 12.93
N ARG A 189 7.26 0.25 13.09
CA ARG A 189 7.33 1.70 13.27
C ARG A 189 7.52 2.05 14.73
N LEU A 190 8.39 3.03 14.97
CA LEU A 190 8.48 3.63 16.28
C LEU A 190 7.17 4.37 16.58
N GLN A 191 6.76 4.37 17.87
CA GLN A 191 5.49 4.90 18.37
C GLN A 191 5.18 6.37 17.98
N GLN A 192 6.18 7.11 17.52
CA GLN A 192 6.08 8.51 17.09
C GLN A 192 5.70 8.71 15.61
N THR A 193 5.46 7.64 14.85
CA THR A 193 5.15 7.72 13.42
C THR A 193 3.67 7.59 13.16
N VAL A 194 3.07 8.61 12.56
CA VAL A 194 1.64 8.76 12.28
C VAL A 194 1.20 7.92 11.06
N PHE A 195 -0.08 7.58 10.99
CA PHE A 195 -0.75 6.87 9.88
C PHE A 195 -0.68 7.63 8.55
N GLN A 196 -1.04 6.95 7.45
CA GLN A 196 -1.25 7.63 6.17
C GLN A 196 -2.51 8.51 6.31
N ILE A 197 -2.34 9.81 6.20
CA ILE A 197 -3.42 10.81 6.26
C ILE A 197 -3.36 11.61 4.96
N ILE A 198 -4.51 11.81 4.35
CA ILE A 198 -4.70 12.84 3.34
C ILE A 198 -5.41 13.99 4.04
N LEU A 199 -4.71 15.12 4.20
CA LEU A 199 -5.27 16.35 4.73
C LEU A 199 -5.57 17.29 3.57
N ILE A 200 -6.79 17.76 3.46
CA ILE A 200 -7.19 18.76 2.48
C ILE A 200 -7.31 20.07 3.25
N VAL A 201 -6.51 21.04 2.84
CA VAL A 201 -6.52 22.41 3.39
C VAL A 201 -6.92 23.36 2.28
N ILE A 202 -7.86 24.23 2.55
CA ILE A 202 -8.33 25.30 1.66
C ILE A 202 -7.68 26.61 2.05
#